data_1f50e6292c40e14e3b7461cf1ea6e2fc
#
_entry.id   1f50e6292c40e14e3b7461cf1ea6e2fc
#
_cell.length_a   1.000
_cell.length_b   1.000
_cell.length_c   1.000
_cell.angle_alpha   90.00
_cell.angle_beta   90.00
_cell.angle_gamma   90.00
#
_symmetry.space_group_name_H-M   'P 1'
#
loop_
_entity.id
_entity.type
_entity.pdbx_description
1 polymer ?
#
loop_
_entity_poly.entity_id
_entity_poly.type
_entity_poly.pdbx_seq_one_letter_code
_entity_poly.pdbx_strand_id
1 'polypeptide(L)'
;MSRRLKVAVRLQPGADGTAADVPEQARHAEQLGLDGVFVGDHLKPAGPYPESLVVLAAAAASTERIHVGVGVMVLALRDPVWAAKQIATLQDVSGGRVVLGVGTGGAIHGTEAWDAVGVPYAERGRRTDEALSLLPGLIRGETTRLPSGASITLSPGADVPPILIGGNSPAALRRAARHDAGWFTSVTTPQRLADGARQLPDTAQIAVGGVALLDADTTDPRIAAFVAALTDSHGIPAEEAADVPITGTPTQAAERFAAYADAGATWLVLTAIGDDWHAQWKLIAEAATLLD
;
A
#
# COMPACT_ATOMS: atom_id res chain seq x y z
N MET A 1 18.99 11.37 12.31
CA MET A 1 19.49 10.26 11.48
C MET A 1 18.44 10.01 10.41
N SER A 2 18.79 10.12 9.12
CA SER A 2 17.89 9.77 8.02
C SER A 2 17.47 8.31 8.19
N ARG A 3 16.16 8.03 8.13
CA ARG A 3 15.67 6.65 8.14
C ARG A 3 16.02 6.04 6.78
N ARG A 4 16.60 4.82 6.77
CA ARG A 4 16.83 4.07 5.53
C ARG A 4 15.50 3.92 4.78
N LEU A 5 15.50 4.20 3.47
CA LEU A 5 14.37 3.92 2.60
C LEU A 5 14.18 2.40 2.51
N LYS A 6 12.98 1.94 2.77
CA LYS A 6 12.59 0.53 2.56
C LYS A 6 12.00 0.38 1.16
N VAL A 7 12.47 -0.61 0.41
CA VAL A 7 11.99 -0.91 -0.94
C VAL A 7 11.16 -2.18 -0.94
N ALA A 8 9.94 -2.08 -1.41
CA ALA A 8 8.98 -3.17 -1.46
C ALA A 8 8.37 -3.31 -2.85
N VAL A 9 7.82 -4.49 -3.14
CA VAL A 9 7.13 -4.76 -4.41
C VAL A 9 5.67 -5.15 -4.18
N ARG A 10 4.83 -4.94 -5.18
CA ARG A 10 3.46 -5.45 -5.17
C ARG A 10 3.42 -6.87 -5.69
N LEU A 11 2.75 -7.75 -4.94
CA LEU A 11 2.42 -9.09 -5.40
C LEU A 11 1.60 -9.00 -6.68
N GLN A 12 1.91 -9.87 -7.62
CA GLN A 12 1.30 -9.93 -8.94
C GLN A 12 0.36 -11.15 -8.97
N PRO A 13 -0.96 -11.01 -8.83
CA PRO A 13 -1.85 -12.15 -9.04
C PRO A 13 -1.71 -12.65 -10.47
N GLY A 14 -1.90 -13.94 -10.70
CA GLY A 14 -1.93 -14.50 -12.05
C GLY A 14 -2.98 -13.80 -12.93
N ALA A 15 -2.83 -13.87 -14.24
CA ALA A 15 -3.72 -13.20 -15.19
C ALA A 15 -5.21 -13.61 -15.03
N ASP A 16 -5.46 -14.78 -14.46
CA ASP A 16 -6.77 -15.30 -14.08
C ASP A 16 -7.21 -14.91 -12.65
N GLY A 17 -6.39 -14.13 -11.95
CA GLY A 17 -6.61 -13.74 -10.54
C GLY A 17 -6.23 -14.82 -9.53
N THR A 18 -5.53 -15.89 -9.95
CA THR A 18 -5.06 -16.91 -9.00
C THR A 18 -4.06 -16.32 -8.00
N ALA A 19 -4.14 -16.78 -6.76
CA ALA A 19 -3.21 -16.46 -5.70
C ALA A 19 -2.25 -17.62 -5.38
N ALA A 20 -2.26 -18.68 -6.22
CA ALA A 20 -1.47 -19.88 -5.96
C ALA A 20 0.03 -19.62 -5.85
N ASP A 21 0.54 -18.66 -6.62
CA ASP A 21 1.97 -18.31 -6.69
C ASP A 21 2.41 -17.31 -5.60
N VAL A 22 1.50 -16.80 -4.79
CA VAL A 22 1.80 -15.81 -3.76
C VAL A 22 2.90 -16.27 -2.78
N PRO A 23 2.89 -17.51 -2.27
CA PRO A 23 3.97 -18.00 -1.40
C PRO A 23 5.35 -18.01 -2.10
N GLU A 24 5.39 -18.30 -3.39
CA GLU A 24 6.63 -18.29 -4.17
C GLU A 24 7.11 -16.84 -4.39
N GLN A 25 6.21 -15.96 -4.80
CA GLN A 25 6.50 -14.54 -4.97
C GLN A 25 7.06 -13.92 -3.69
N ALA A 26 6.42 -14.17 -2.54
CA ALA A 26 6.86 -13.63 -1.27
C ALA A 26 8.26 -14.12 -0.85
N ARG A 27 8.51 -15.43 -1.01
CA ARG A 27 9.85 -16.00 -0.78
C ARG A 27 10.90 -15.43 -1.73
N HIS A 28 10.56 -15.25 -3.00
CA HIS A 28 11.46 -14.67 -3.98
C HIS A 28 11.84 -13.23 -3.61
N ALA A 29 10.86 -12.39 -3.26
CA ALA A 29 11.12 -11.02 -2.81
C ALA A 29 12.02 -10.99 -1.56
N GLU A 30 11.79 -11.90 -0.59
CA GLU A 30 12.62 -12.02 0.61
C GLU A 30 14.06 -12.46 0.29
N GLN A 31 14.25 -13.40 -0.64
CA GLN A 31 15.56 -13.87 -1.09
C GLN A 31 16.35 -12.78 -1.81
N LEU A 32 15.67 -11.91 -2.54
CA LEU A 32 16.25 -10.74 -3.19
C LEU A 32 16.65 -9.63 -2.20
N GLY A 33 16.28 -9.74 -0.92
CA GLY A 33 16.58 -8.73 0.09
C GLY A 33 15.65 -7.52 0.08
N LEU A 34 14.52 -7.61 -0.60
CA LEU A 34 13.49 -6.57 -0.55
C LEU A 34 12.87 -6.48 0.85
N ASP A 35 12.44 -5.28 1.25
CA ASP A 35 11.95 -5.02 2.61
C ASP A 35 10.49 -5.40 2.82
N GLY A 36 9.68 -5.53 1.74
CA GLY A 36 8.26 -5.83 1.87
C GLY A 36 7.60 -6.33 0.59
N VAL A 37 6.47 -7.01 0.77
CA VAL A 37 5.51 -7.32 -0.29
C VAL A 37 4.17 -6.69 0.07
N PHE A 38 3.52 -6.08 -0.92
CA PHE A 38 2.25 -5.39 -0.73
C PHE A 38 1.20 -5.91 -1.70
N VAL A 39 -0.07 -5.78 -1.31
CA VAL A 39 -1.22 -6.08 -2.16
C VAL A 39 -2.22 -4.93 -2.11
N GLY A 40 -2.95 -4.73 -3.19
CA GLY A 40 -4.09 -3.81 -3.20
C GLY A 40 -5.31 -4.42 -2.49
N ASP A 41 -6.39 -3.67 -2.37
CA ASP A 41 -7.63 -4.13 -1.78
C ASP A 41 -8.82 -3.69 -2.64
N HIS A 42 -9.40 -4.63 -3.36
CA HIS A 42 -10.49 -4.38 -4.29
C HIS A 42 -11.57 -5.44 -4.12
N LEU A 43 -12.77 -5.05 -3.69
CA LEU A 43 -13.92 -5.94 -3.67
C LEU A 43 -14.44 -6.22 -5.10
N LYS A 44 -14.46 -5.17 -5.94
CA LYS A 44 -14.78 -5.25 -7.37
C LYS A 44 -13.68 -4.55 -8.16
N PRO A 45 -12.64 -5.27 -8.58
CA PRO A 45 -11.59 -4.74 -9.46
C PRO A 45 -12.01 -4.71 -10.92
N ALA A 46 -11.21 -4.09 -11.78
CA ALA A 46 -11.40 -4.11 -13.23
C ALA A 46 -11.10 -5.50 -13.85
N GLY A 47 -10.25 -6.29 -13.21
CA GLY A 47 -9.91 -7.67 -13.59
C GLY A 47 -9.87 -8.56 -12.35
N PRO A 48 -9.63 -9.88 -12.51
CA PRO A 48 -9.55 -10.80 -11.37
C PRO A 48 -8.51 -10.34 -10.35
N TYR A 49 -8.90 -10.29 -9.08
CA TYR A 49 -8.02 -9.87 -7.98
C TYR A 49 -8.40 -10.57 -6.68
N PRO A 50 -7.49 -11.25 -5.99
CA PRO A 50 -7.80 -11.99 -4.78
C PRO A 50 -8.00 -11.08 -3.57
N GLU A 51 -8.62 -11.61 -2.51
CA GLU A 51 -8.83 -10.88 -1.27
C GLU A 51 -7.50 -10.61 -0.54
N SER A 52 -7.31 -9.37 -0.13
CA SER A 52 -6.02 -8.83 0.32
C SER A 52 -5.45 -9.52 1.57
N LEU A 53 -6.25 -9.72 2.61
CA LEU A 53 -5.75 -10.28 3.87
C LEU A 53 -5.49 -11.77 3.79
N VAL A 54 -6.27 -12.50 2.97
CA VAL A 54 -6.04 -13.93 2.69
C VAL A 54 -4.72 -14.12 1.95
N VAL A 55 -4.47 -13.29 0.93
CA VAL A 55 -3.20 -13.30 0.18
C VAL A 55 -2.01 -12.98 1.10
N LEU A 56 -2.14 -11.96 1.94
CA LEU A 56 -1.07 -11.59 2.87
C LEU A 56 -0.81 -12.64 3.95
N ALA A 57 -1.84 -13.38 4.38
CA ALA A 57 -1.65 -14.49 5.31
C ALA A 57 -0.80 -15.62 4.67
N ALA A 58 -1.02 -15.93 3.39
CA ALA A 58 -0.21 -16.89 2.66
C ALA A 58 1.25 -16.39 2.49
N ALA A 59 1.43 -15.12 2.14
CA ALA A 59 2.77 -14.51 2.06
C ALA A 59 3.49 -14.52 3.41
N ALA A 60 2.80 -14.12 4.49
CA ALA A 60 3.36 -14.08 5.84
C ALA A 60 3.80 -15.45 6.34
N ALA A 61 2.97 -16.48 6.12
CA ALA A 61 3.26 -17.86 6.53
C ALA A 61 4.40 -18.51 5.74
N SER A 62 4.73 -17.97 4.57
CA SER A 62 5.79 -18.51 3.69
C SER A 62 7.14 -17.77 3.81
N THR A 63 7.24 -16.77 4.68
CA THR A 63 8.42 -15.88 4.83
C THR A 63 8.73 -15.64 6.31
N GLU A 64 9.95 -15.18 6.61
CA GLU A 64 10.42 -15.00 7.99
C GLU A 64 10.70 -13.54 8.37
N ARG A 65 11.13 -12.70 7.43
CA ARG A 65 11.65 -11.36 7.71
C ARG A 65 10.92 -10.25 6.98
N ILE A 66 10.49 -10.52 5.73
CA ILE A 66 9.90 -9.52 4.86
C ILE A 66 8.57 -9.01 5.42
N HIS A 67 8.34 -7.70 5.34
CA HIS A 67 7.06 -7.12 5.75
C HIS A 67 5.95 -7.49 4.77
N VAL A 68 4.74 -7.61 5.28
CA VAL A 68 3.53 -7.85 4.47
C VAL A 68 2.58 -6.68 4.64
N GLY A 69 2.15 -6.06 3.54
CA GLY A 69 1.40 -4.81 3.61
C GLY A 69 0.18 -4.73 2.71
N VAL A 70 -0.84 -4.01 3.16
CA VAL A 70 -1.96 -3.59 2.32
C VAL A 70 -1.73 -2.17 1.83
N GLY A 71 -1.78 -1.96 0.54
CA GLY A 71 -1.61 -0.63 -0.02
C GLY A 71 -2.70 -0.25 -1.02
N VAL A 72 -3.91 0.15 -0.55
CA VAL A 72 -4.41 0.34 0.82
C VAL A 72 -5.74 -0.37 1.02
N MET A 73 -6.03 -0.81 2.26
CA MET A 73 -7.31 -1.41 2.62
C MET A 73 -8.45 -0.40 2.55
N VAL A 74 -9.55 -0.76 1.91
CA VAL A 74 -10.78 0.05 1.91
C VAL A 74 -11.60 -0.29 3.16
N LEU A 75 -11.21 0.31 4.27
CA LEU A 75 -11.73 -0.04 5.59
C LEU A 75 -13.24 0.21 5.73
N ALA A 76 -13.78 1.21 5.04
CA ALA A 76 -15.21 1.54 5.07
C ALA A 76 -16.13 0.45 4.49
N LEU A 77 -15.60 -0.47 3.67
CA LEU A 77 -16.35 -1.62 3.13
C LEU A 77 -16.45 -2.78 4.13
N ARG A 78 -15.76 -2.70 5.28
CA ARG A 78 -15.66 -3.78 6.26
C ARG A 78 -16.33 -3.40 7.58
N ASP A 79 -16.82 -4.41 8.30
CA ASP A 79 -17.12 -4.26 9.71
C ASP A 79 -15.81 -4.06 10.49
N PRO A 80 -15.66 -3.00 11.32
CA PRO A 80 -14.42 -2.69 12.01
C PRO A 80 -13.98 -3.75 13.02
N VAL A 81 -14.93 -4.51 13.61
CA VAL A 81 -14.62 -5.57 14.56
C VAL A 81 -14.00 -6.77 13.85
N TRP A 82 -14.58 -7.16 12.70
CA TRP A 82 -14.00 -8.21 11.86
C TRP A 82 -12.65 -7.79 11.26
N ALA A 83 -12.54 -6.56 10.78
CA ALA A 83 -11.27 -6.04 10.26
C ALA A 83 -10.17 -6.08 11.32
N ALA A 84 -10.46 -5.62 12.54
CA ALA A 84 -9.52 -5.68 13.67
C ALA A 84 -9.10 -7.11 14.00
N LYS A 85 -10.06 -8.06 14.02
CA LYS A 85 -9.78 -9.48 14.27
C LYS A 85 -8.87 -10.08 13.22
N GLN A 86 -9.11 -9.79 11.94
CA GLN A 86 -8.29 -10.24 10.83
C GLN A 86 -6.88 -9.66 10.88
N ILE A 87 -6.76 -8.35 11.16
CA ILE A 87 -5.47 -7.65 11.29
C ILE A 87 -4.67 -8.21 12.46
N ALA A 88 -5.30 -8.41 13.62
CA ALA A 88 -4.63 -9.00 14.80
C ALA A 88 -4.12 -10.43 14.49
N THR A 89 -4.92 -11.24 13.80
CA THR A 89 -4.51 -12.57 13.38
C THR A 89 -3.34 -12.53 12.38
N LEU A 90 -3.38 -11.60 11.41
CA LEU A 90 -2.28 -11.44 10.46
C LEU A 90 -0.99 -10.95 11.14
N GLN A 91 -1.10 -10.08 12.16
CA GLN A 91 0.04 -9.66 12.99
C GLN A 91 0.68 -10.86 13.70
N ASP A 92 -0.14 -11.74 14.28
CA ASP A 92 0.33 -12.96 14.93
C ASP A 92 1.01 -13.91 13.92
N VAL A 93 0.34 -14.25 12.83
CA VAL A 93 0.88 -15.12 11.76
C VAL A 93 2.18 -14.57 11.17
N SER A 94 2.30 -13.26 11.02
CA SER A 94 3.49 -12.63 10.47
C SER A 94 4.61 -12.40 11.51
N GLY A 95 4.37 -12.60 12.80
CA GLY A 95 5.33 -12.23 13.84
C GLY A 95 5.56 -10.71 13.92
N GLY A 96 4.51 -9.89 13.74
CA GLY A 96 4.58 -8.44 13.86
C GLY A 96 5.08 -7.69 12.62
N ARG A 97 5.03 -8.32 11.42
CA ARG A 97 5.55 -7.75 10.17
C ARG A 97 4.52 -7.03 9.31
N VAL A 98 3.31 -6.79 9.82
CA VAL A 98 2.26 -6.11 9.04
C VAL A 98 2.52 -4.62 8.89
N VAL A 99 2.24 -4.07 7.71
CA VAL A 99 2.11 -2.63 7.43
C VAL A 99 0.70 -2.38 6.89
N LEU A 100 -0.09 -1.59 7.61
CA LEU A 100 -1.49 -1.39 7.30
C LEU A 100 -1.74 -0.04 6.61
N GLY A 101 -1.79 -0.03 5.29
CA GLY A 101 -2.34 1.11 4.55
C GLY A 101 -3.87 1.12 4.64
N VAL A 102 -4.47 2.27 4.94
CA VAL A 102 -5.93 2.44 5.04
C VAL A 102 -6.40 3.57 4.14
N GLY A 103 -7.29 3.24 3.20
CA GLY A 103 -7.92 4.20 2.30
C GLY A 103 -9.42 4.32 2.51
N THR A 104 -10.00 5.41 2.01
CA THR A 104 -11.46 5.61 2.01
C THR A 104 -12.13 4.95 0.80
N GLY A 105 -11.34 4.43 -0.14
CA GLY A 105 -11.84 3.99 -1.43
C GLY A 105 -12.27 5.14 -2.35
N GLY A 106 -12.37 4.84 -3.62
CA GLY A 106 -12.79 5.76 -4.68
C GLY A 106 -13.78 5.08 -5.63
N ALA A 107 -14.33 5.85 -6.57
CA ALA A 107 -15.26 5.36 -7.58
C ALA A 107 -14.57 5.01 -8.91
N ILE A 108 -13.26 4.80 -8.92
CA ILE A 108 -12.51 4.52 -10.15
C ILE A 108 -12.99 3.26 -10.88
N HIS A 109 -13.56 2.30 -10.13
CA HIS A 109 -14.18 1.07 -10.66
C HIS A 109 -15.70 1.05 -10.46
N GLY A 110 -16.34 2.23 -10.34
CA GLY A 110 -17.76 2.36 -10.02
C GLY A 110 -18.06 2.29 -8.52
N THR A 111 -19.34 2.27 -8.18
CA THR A 111 -19.83 2.24 -6.78
C THR A 111 -20.47 0.91 -6.38
N GLU A 112 -20.52 -0.07 -7.29
CA GLU A 112 -21.23 -1.34 -7.09
C GLU A 112 -20.68 -2.15 -5.91
N ALA A 113 -19.38 -2.02 -5.60
CA ALA A 113 -18.78 -2.63 -4.41
C ALA A 113 -19.42 -2.11 -3.11
N TRP A 114 -19.78 -0.82 -3.10
CA TRP A 114 -20.42 -0.15 -1.97
C TRP A 114 -21.86 -0.62 -1.80
N ASP A 115 -22.59 -0.68 -2.91
CA ASP A 115 -23.98 -1.15 -2.94
C ASP A 115 -24.06 -2.62 -2.50
N ALA A 116 -23.12 -3.45 -2.95
CA ALA A 116 -23.07 -4.87 -2.60
C ALA A 116 -22.92 -5.16 -1.10
N VAL A 117 -22.28 -4.27 -0.35
CA VAL A 117 -22.11 -4.39 1.11
C VAL A 117 -23.05 -3.46 1.90
N GLY A 118 -23.98 -2.80 1.21
CA GLY A 118 -24.99 -1.93 1.85
C GLY A 118 -24.40 -0.66 2.48
N VAL A 119 -23.29 -0.15 1.96
CA VAL A 119 -22.62 1.04 2.47
C VAL A 119 -22.80 2.20 1.50
N PRO A 120 -23.47 3.30 1.91
CA PRO A 120 -23.57 4.48 1.07
C PRO A 120 -22.19 5.06 0.74
N TYR A 121 -21.86 5.21 -0.54
CA TYR A 121 -20.57 5.72 -1.00
C TYR A 121 -20.21 7.09 -0.38
N ALA A 122 -21.21 7.96 -0.19
CA ALA A 122 -21.03 9.27 0.44
C ALA A 122 -20.51 9.19 1.90
N GLU A 123 -20.77 8.09 2.60
CA GLU A 123 -20.37 7.91 4.00
C GLU A 123 -18.95 7.34 4.18
N ARG A 124 -18.28 6.96 3.10
CA ARG A 124 -16.99 6.26 3.15
C ARG A 124 -15.95 6.94 4.05
N GLY A 125 -15.84 8.27 3.97
CA GLY A 125 -14.89 9.04 4.80
C GLY A 125 -15.20 8.98 6.28
N ARG A 126 -16.48 9.20 6.65
CA ARG A 126 -16.95 9.11 8.05
C ARG A 126 -16.75 7.71 8.63
N ARG A 127 -17.16 6.67 7.87
CA ARG A 127 -16.99 5.27 8.30
C ARG A 127 -15.53 4.88 8.47
N THR A 128 -14.64 5.37 7.59
CA THR A 128 -13.19 5.17 7.75
C THR A 128 -12.68 5.83 9.04
N ASP A 129 -13.09 7.07 9.33
CA ASP A 129 -12.67 7.78 10.54
C ASP A 129 -13.19 7.08 11.81
N GLU A 130 -14.43 6.62 11.82
CA GLU A 130 -15.02 5.82 12.92
C GLU A 130 -14.25 4.52 13.14
N ALA A 131 -13.99 3.77 12.07
CA ALA A 131 -13.25 2.52 12.16
C ALA A 131 -11.80 2.73 12.64
N LEU A 132 -11.09 3.75 12.13
CA LEU A 132 -9.74 4.09 12.59
C LEU A 132 -9.69 4.42 14.08
N SER A 133 -10.73 5.04 14.62
CA SER A 133 -10.80 5.34 16.06
C SER A 133 -11.00 4.08 16.93
N LEU A 134 -11.58 3.02 16.38
CA LEU A 134 -11.84 1.76 17.09
C LEU A 134 -10.69 0.75 16.95
N LEU A 135 -10.04 0.73 15.78
CA LEU A 135 -9.07 -0.30 15.42
C LEU A 135 -7.97 -0.52 16.46
N PRO A 136 -7.29 0.50 17.01
CA PRO A 136 -6.18 0.26 17.93
C PRO A 136 -6.60 -0.50 19.20
N GLY A 137 -7.72 -0.13 19.81
CA GLY A 137 -8.25 -0.81 20.99
C GLY A 137 -8.70 -2.24 20.68
N LEU A 138 -9.42 -2.41 19.56
CA LEU A 138 -9.87 -3.73 19.11
C LEU A 138 -8.70 -4.67 18.82
N ILE A 139 -7.68 -4.19 18.10
CA ILE A 139 -6.49 -5.00 17.76
C ILE A 139 -5.73 -5.42 19.01
N ARG A 140 -5.56 -4.53 20.01
CA ARG A 140 -4.90 -4.87 21.28
C ARG A 140 -5.72 -5.82 22.17
N GLY A 141 -6.98 -6.10 21.81
CA GLY A 141 -7.88 -6.87 22.66
C GLY A 141 -8.36 -6.10 23.90
N GLU A 142 -8.39 -4.79 23.84
CA GLU A 142 -8.97 -3.94 24.87
C GLU A 142 -10.50 -3.94 24.77
N THR A 143 -11.19 -3.82 25.92
CA THR A 143 -12.65 -3.67 25.92
C THR A 143 -13.03 -2.38 25.22
N THR A 144 -13.58 -2.48 24.03
CA THR A 144 -13.90 -1.35 23.16
C THR A 144 -15.41 -1.15 23.06
N ARG A 145 -15.87 0.09 23.32
CA ARG A 145 -17.27 0.47 23.16
C ARG A 145 -17.56 0.82 21.71
N LEU A 146 -18.54 0.13 21.13
CA LEU A 146 -18.97 0.32 19.74
C LEU A 146 -20.03 1.45 19.63
N PRO A 147 -20.22 2.05 18.44
CA PRO A 147 -21.26 3.04 18.19
C PRO A 147 -22.68 2.56 18.52
N SER A 148 -22.93 1.25 18.46
CA SER A 148 -24.17 0.62 18.87
C SER A 148 -24.45 0.68 20.38
N GLY A 149 -23.45 1.08 21.18
CA GLY A 149 -23.51 1.04 22.65
C GLY A 149 -23.05 -0.30 23.26
N ALA A 150 -22.86 -1.34 22.45
CA ALA A 150 -22.28 -2.60 22.91
C ALA A 150 -20.78 -2.45 23.21
N SER A 151 -20.23 -3.31 24.06
CA SER A 151 -18.80 -3.42 24.29
C SER A 151 -18.32 -4.81 23.91
N ILE A 152 -17.12 -4.89 23.32
CA ILE A 152 -16.50 -6.14 22.91
C ILE A 152 -15.01 -6.15 23.28
N THR A 153 -14.49 -7.32 23.62
CA THR A 153 -13.07 -7.58 23.82
C THR A 153 -12.66 -8.69 22.85
N LEU A 154 -11.77 -8.38 21.91
CA LEU A 154 -11.26 -9.39 20.98
C LEU A 154 -10.13 -10.19 21.65
N SER A 155 -10.02 -11.47 21.32
CA SER A 155 -8.99 -12.36 21.84
C SER A 155 -8.54 -13.36 20.75
N PRO A 156 -7.23 -13.64 20.61
CA PRO A 156 -6.12 -12.89 21.22
C PRO A 156 -6.02 -11.47 20.67
N GLY A 157 -5.43 -10.56 21.45
CA GLY A 157 -4.98 -9.26 20.99
C GLY A 157 -3.60 -9.36 20.33
N ALA A 158 -3.20 -8.29 19.65
CA ALA A 158 -1.89 -8.14 19.02
C ALA A 158 -1.39 -6.69 19.12
N ASP A 159 -0.11 -6.47 18.85
CA ASP A 159 0.41 -5.13 18.66
C ASP A 159 -0.21 -4.47 17.43
N VAL A 160 -0.53 -3.17 17.55
CA VAL A 160 -1.10 -2.41 16.43
C VAL A 160 -0.02 -2.20 15.39
N PRO A 161 -0.22 -2.67 14.14
CA PRO A 161 0.75 -2.43 13.07
C PRO A 161 0.85 -0.93 12.76
N PRO A 162 1.96 -0.46 12.14
CA PRO A 162 2.00 0.87 11.57
C PRO A 162 0.80 1.11 10.64
N ILE A 163 0.03 2.17 10.90
CA ILE A 163 -1.12 2.57 10.08
C ILE A 163 -0.71 3.72 9.19
N LEU A 164 -0.95 3.60 7.89
CA LEU A 164 -0.63 4.62 6.88
C LEU A 164 -1.92 5.02 6.15
N ILE A 165 -2.27 6.29 6.16
CA ILE A 165 -3.49 6.78 5.49
C ILE A 165 -3.25 6.99 4.01
N GLY A 166 -4.06 6.34 3.19
CA GLY A 166 -3.99 6.37 1.74
C GLY A 166 -4.65 7.58 1.10
N GLY A 167 -4.02 8.10 0.06
CA GLY A 167 -4.55 9.13 -0.83
C GLY A 167 -3.75 10.42 -0.85
N ASN A 168 -3.92 11.17 -1.96
CA ASN A 168 -3.16 12.39 -2.26
C ASN A 168 -3.93 13.68 -1.91
N SER A 169 -5.15 13.57 -1.38
CA SER A 169 -5.98 14.72 -1.08
C SER A 169 -5.61 15.39 0.25
N PRO A 170 -5.87 16.71 0.42
CA PRO A 170 -5.72 17.36 1.71
C PRO A 170 -6.52 16.68 2.84
N ALA A 171 -7.63 16.01 2.50
CA ALA A 171 -8.43 15.26 3.48
C ALA A 171 -7.68 14.01 3.99
N ALA A 172 -6.88 13.34 3.14
CA ALA A 172 -6.06 12.22 3.55
C ALA A 172 -4.96 12.67 4.52
N LEU A 173 -4.24 13.75 4.21
CA LEU A 173 -3.22 14.32 5.10
C LEU A 173 -3.79 14.75 6.46
N ARG A 174 -4.95 15.45 6.46
CA ARG A 174 -5.63 15.80 7.72
C ARG A 174 -6.05 14.56 8.53
N ARG A 175 -6.45 13.48 7.86
CA ARG A 175 -6.80 12.21 8.50
C ARG A 175 -5.56 11.57 9.12
N ALA A 176 -4.43 11.53 8.40
CA ALA A 176 -3.16 11.03 8.91
C ALA A 176 -2.76 11.78 10.20
N ALA A 177 -2.78 13.09 10.17
CA ALA A 177 -2.46 13.92 11.35
C ALA A 177 -3.45 13.69 12.51
N ARG A 178 -4.76 13.55 12.24
CA ARG A 178 -5.79 13.33 13.27
C ARG A 178 -5.61 12.00 14.01
N HIS A 179 -5.20 10.96 13.32
CA HIS A 179 -5.08 9.61 13.88
C HIS A 179 -3.64 9.24 14.24
N ASP A 180 -2.71 10.21 14.28
CA ASP A 180 -1.27 9.98 14.51
C ASP A 180 -0.73 8.83 13.63
N ALA A 181 -1.16 8.82 12.38
CA ALA A 181 -0.86 7.80 11.41
C ALA A 181 0.15 8.32 10.37
N GLY A 182 0.83 7.40 9.69
CA GLY A 182 1.64 7.74 8.53
C GLY A 182 0.79 8.06 7.29
N TRP A 183 1.46 8.28 6.19
CA TRP A 183 0.84 8.60 4.90
C TRP A 183 1.24 7.59 3.82
N PHE A 184 0.27 7.13 3.03
CA PHE A 184 0.50 6.29 1.86
C PHE A 184 0.02 7.04 0.61
N THR A 185 0.93 7.70 -0.07
CA THR A 185 0.66 8.35 -1.35
C THR A 185 0.91 7.38 -2.51
N SER A 186 0.37 7.68 -3.67
CA SER A 186 0.65 6.91 -4.90
C SER A 186 0.63 7.85 -6.11
N VAL A 187 1.29 7.43 -7.18
CA VAL A 187 1.30 8.21 -8.42
C VAL A 187 1.71 9.67 -8.13
N THR A 188 2.87 9.83 -7.55
CA THR A 188 3.38 11.14 -7.13
C THR A 188 4.86 11.28 -7.49
N THR A 189 5.30 12.51 -7.76
CA THR A 189 6.70 12.84 -7.97
C THR A 189 7.40 13.14 -6.63
N PRO A 190 8.75 13.07 -6.53
CA PRO A 190 9.46 13.47 -5.30
C PRO A 190 9.12 14.89 -4.86
N GLN A 191 8.94 15.83 -5.78
CA GLN A 191 8.58 17.21 -5.45
C GLN A 191 7.22 17.30 -4.75
N ARG A 192 6.19 16.66 -5.29
CA ARG A 192 4.85 16.62 -4.65
C ARG A 192 4.87 15.86 -3.32
N LEU A 193 5.67 14.81 -3.25
CA LEU A 193 5.86 14.08 -2.00
C LEU A 193 6.40 15.02 -0.91
N ALA A 194 7.46 15.79 -1.20
CA ALA A 194 8.05 16.73 -0.27
C ALA A 194 7.03 17.79 0.21
N ASP A 195 6.16 18.27 -0.68
CA ASP A 195 5.10 19.23 -0.33
C ASP A 195 4.08 18.65 0.64
N GLY A 196 3.70 17.39 0.46
CA GLY A 196 2.82 16.66 1.37
C GLY A 196 3.50 16.32 2.70
N ALA A 197 4.73 15.85 2.65
CA ALA A 197 5.51 15.47 3.83
C ALA A 197 5.65 16.61 4.85
N ARG A 198 5.83 17.86 4.39
CA ARG A 198 5.90 19.04 5.28
C ARG A 198 4.64 19.29 6.11
N GLN A 199 3.53 18.64 5.80
CA GLN A 199 2.27 18.76 6.56
C GLN A 199 2.14 17.70 7.66
N LEU A 200 3.13 16.82 7.80
CA LEU A 200 3.16 15.71 8.75
C LEU A 200 4.34 15.88 9.72
N PRO A 201 4.28 15.26 10.91
CA PRO A 201 5.43 15.22 11.82
C PRO A 201 6.63 14.53 11.16
N ASP A 202 7.86 14.95 11.49
CA ASP A 202 9.10 14.34 11.01
C ASP A 202 9.22 12.84 11.38
N THR A 203 8.46 12.40 12.38
CA THR A 203 8.39 11.01 12.82
C THR A 203 7.44 10.15 11.98
N ALA A 204 6.59 10.76 11.13
CA ALA A 204 5.63 10.03 10.31
C ALA A 204 6.33 9.05 9.35
N GLN A 205 5.75 7.87 9.23
CA GLN A 205 6.14 6.97 8.13
C GLN A 205 5.42 7.39 6.86
N ILE A 206 6.15 7.47 5.76
CA ILE A 206 5.58 7.86 4.46
C ILE A 206 5.89 6.77 3.44
N ALA A 207 4.85 6.15 2.93
CA ALA A 207 4.95 5.18 1.84
C ALA A 207 4.52 5.80 0.51
N VAL A 208 5.27 5.50 -0.53
CA VAL A 208 4.98 5.90 -1.91
C VAL A 208 4.68 4.66 -2.75
N GLY A 209 3.47 4.56 -3.26
CA GLY A 209 3.12 3.60 -4.29
C GLY A 209 3.59 4.10 -5.66
N GLY A 210 4.59 3.44 -6.21
CA GLY A 210 5.19 3.75 -7.50
C GLY A 210 5.00 2.64 -8.53
N VAL A 211 5.47 2.92 -9.74
CA VAL A 211 5.50 1.98 -10.86
C VAL A 211 6.92 1.95 -11.41
N ALA A 212 7.43 0.77 -11.73
CA ALA A 212 8.76 0.60 -12.30
C ALA A 212 8.76 -0.31 -13.54
N LEU A 213 9.56 0.06 -14.52
CA LEU A 213 9.96 -0.77 -15.63
C LEU A 213 11.44 -0.48 -15.89
N LEU A 214 12.32 -1.31 -15.34
CA LEU A 214 13.76 -1.13 -15.44
C LEU A 214 14.30 -1.83 -16.70
N ASP A 215 15.49 -1.42 -17.15
CA ASP A 215 16.08 -1.75 -18.45
C ASP A 215 15.18 -1.35 -19.64
N ALA A 216 14.36 -0.34 -19.44
CA ALA A 216 13.54 0.31 -20.45
C ALA A 216 13.67 1.83 -20.32
N ASP A 217 13.37 2.55 -21.37
CA ASP A 217 13.32 4.01 -21.36
C ASP A 217 11.87 4.54 -21.40
N THR A 218 11.73 5.85 -21.33
CA THR A 218 10.42 6.52 -21.33
C THR A 218 9.65 6.38 -22.64
N THR A 219 10.27 5.88 -23.72
CA THR A 219 9.63 5.64 -25.02
C THR A 219 9.02 4.24 -25.12
N ASP A 220 9.26 3.38 -24.14
CA ASP A 220 8.63 2.05 -24.09
C ASP A 220 7.11 2.17 -24.15
N PRO A 221 6.43 1.45 -25.07
CA PRO A 221 4.99 1.58 -25.24
C PRO A 221 4.17 1.23 -23.99
N ARG A 222 4.71 0.39 -23.09
CA ARG A 222 4.07 0.06 -21.79
C ARG A 222 4.09 1.27 -20.85
N ILE A 223 5.17 2.03 -20.83
CA ILE A 223 5.29 3.28 -20.08
C ILE A 223 4.36 4.34 -20.68
N ALA A 224 4.35 4.49 -21.99
CA ALA A 224 3.46 5.43 -22.67
C ALA A 224 1.97 5.13 -22.38
N ALA A 225 1.57 3.86 -22.40
CA ALA A 225 0.23 3.44 -22.06
C ALA A 225 -0.13 3.73 -20.57
N PHE A 226 0.81 3.50 -19.67
CA PHE A 226 0.63 3.83 -18.25
C PHE A 226 0.46 5.35 -18.04
N VAL A 227 1.30 6.17 -18.65
CA VAL A 227 1.23 7.64 -18.58
C VAL A 227 -0.11 8.15 -19.12
N ALA A 228 -0.57 7.62 -20.26
CA ALA A 228 -1.87 7.94 -20.82
C ALA A 228 -3.02 7.60 -19.85
N ALA A 229 -2.98 6.41 -19.25
CA ALA A 229 -3.98 5.98 -18.26
C ALA A 229 -4.00 6.89 -17.02
N LEU A 230 -2.85 7.39 -16.55
CA LEU A 230 -2.78 8.36 -15.45
C LEU A 230 -3.44 9.69 -15.81
N THR A 231 -3.20 10.19 -17.01
CA THR A 231 -3.80 11.43 -17.50
C THR A 231 -5.33 11.29 -17.61
N ASP A 232 -5.80 10.20 -18.20
CA ASP A 232 -7.22 9.96 -18.47
C ASP A 232 -8.02 9.65 -17.21
N SER A 233 -7.47 8.83 -16.32
CA SER A 233 -8.21 8.30 -15.16
C SER A 233 -8.03 9.14 -13.88
N HIS A 234 -6.92 9.84 -13.74
CA HIS A 234 -6.57 10.60 -12.54
C HIS A 234 -6.51 12.11 -12.78
N GLY A 235 -6.63 12.55 -14.03
CA GLY A 235 -6.57 13.97 -14.39
C GLY A 235 -5.21 14.62 -14.09
N ILE A 236 -4.13 13.82 -14.08
CA ILE A 236 -2.77 14.31 -13.86
C ILE A 236 -2.26 14.94 -15.16
N PRO A 237 -1.68 16.15 -15.13
CA PRO A 237 -1.08 16.75 -16.33
C PRO A 237 -0.06 15.81 -16.98
N ALA A 238 -0.05 15.73 -18.31
CA ALA A 238 0.77 14.75 -19.04
C ALA A 238 2.28 14.86 -18.71
N GLU A 239 2.80 16.06 -18.54
CA GLU A 239 4.20 16.29 -18.16
C GLU A 239 4.51 15.69 -16.79
N GLU A 240 3.62 15.86 -15.82
CA GLU A 240 3.76 15.29 -14.50
C GLU A 240 3.53 13.77 -14.49
N ALA A 241 2.56 13.27 -15.24
CA ALA A 241 2.32 11.84 -15.39
C ALA A 241 3.54 11.12 -15.98
N ALA A 242 4.27 11.77 -16.90
CA ALA A 242 5.49 11.24 -17.50
C ALA A 242 6.67 11.13 -16.50
N ASP A 243 6.67 11.93 -15.42
CA ASP A 243 7.71 11.89 -14.37
C ASP A 243 7.40 10.86 -13.26
N VAL A 244 6.29 10.16 -13.31
CA VAL A 244 5.90 9.18 -12.27
C VAL A 244 6.61 7.83 -12.41
N PRO A 245 6.67 7.20 -13.61
CA PRO A 245 7.31 5.90 -13.76
C PRO A 245 8.81 5.94 -13.48
N ILE A 246 9.31 4.90 -12.82
CA ILE A 246 10.74 4.70 -12.62
C ILE A 246 11.25 3.77 -13.72
N THR A 247 12.15 4.30 -14.57
CA THR A 247 12.68 3.62 -15.75
C THR A 247 14.22 3.71 -15.77
N GLY A 248 14.85 3.07 -16.75
CA GLY A 248 16.30 3.09 -16.96
C GLY A 248 17.02 1.96 -16.25
N THR A 249 18.33 2.10 -16.10
CA THR A 249 19.19 1.10 -15.47
C THR A 249 18.96 1.06 -13.95
N PRO A 250 19.39 -0.01 -13.24
CA PRO A 250 19.35 -0.04 -11.77
C PRO A 250 20.03 1.15 -11.10
N THR A 251 21.13 1.68 -11.67
CA THR A 251 21.80 2.89 -11.16
C THR A 251 20.90 4.12 -11.25
N GLN A 252 20.24 4.33 -12.39
CA GLN A 252 19.31 5.44 -12.57
C GLN A 252 18.08 5.30 -11.66
N ALA A 253 17.60 4.08 -11.48
CA ALA A 253 16.52 3.80 -10.54
C ALA A 253 16.93 4.10 -9.09
N ALA A 254 18.16 3.76 -8.69
CA ALA A 254 18.69 4.08 -7.36
C ALA A 254 18.74 5.60 -7.12
N GLU A 255 19.16 6.39 -8.10
CA GLU A 255 19.10 7.86 -8.02
C GLU A 255 17.67 8.36 -7.80
N ARG A 256 16.70 7.75 -8.49
CA ARG A 256 15.28 8.08 -8.31
C ARG A 256 14.74 7.66 -6.94
N PHE A 257 15.16 6.51 -6.43
CA PHE A 257 14.83 6.06 -5.06
C PHE A 257 15.40 7.03 -4.02
N ALA A 258 16.66 7.46 -4.19
CA ALA A 258 17.28 8.47 -3.33
C ALA A 258 16.49 9.79 -3.34
N ALA A 259 16.01 10.24 -4.51
CA ALA A 259 15.19 11.44 -4.60
C ALA A 259 13.86 11.32 -3.82
N TYR A 260 13.24 10.13 -3.80
CA TYR A 260 12.06 9.87 -2.94
C TYR A 260 12.44 9.85 -1.45
N ALA A 261 13.59 9.27 -1.08
CA ALA A 261 14.07 9.28 0.29
C ALA A 261 14.33 10.70 0.80
N ASP A 262 15.00 11.53 -0.01
CA ASP A 262 15.27 12.94 0.30
C ASP A 262 13.97 13.76 0.41
N ALA A 263 12.94 13.39 -0.34
CA ALA A 263 11.60 13.97 -0.24
C ALA A 263 10.81 13.51 0.99
N GLY A 264 11.36 12.59 1.80
CA GLY A 264 10.76 12.12 3.05
C GLY A 264 10.11 10.74 3.00
N ALA A 265 10.23 9.98 1.89
CA ALA A 265 9.75 8.61 1.84
C ALA A 265 10.51 7.71 2.82
N THR A 266 9.77 6.87 3.53
CA THR A 266 10.33 5.78 4.35
C THR A 266 10.09 4.41 3.71
N TRP A 267 9.15 4.35 2.77
CA TRP A 267 8.81 3.19 1.97
C TRP A 267 8.61 3.58 0.51
N LEU A 268 9.15 2.77 -0.40
CA LEU A 268 8.85 2.80 -1.82
C LEU A 268 8.24 1.44 -2.20
N VAL A 269 6.97 1.42 -2.58
CA VAL A 269 6.20 0.22 -2.89
C VAL A 269 5.94 0.16 -4.39
N LEU A 270 6.67 -0.68 -5.10
CA LEU A 270 6.73 -0.66 -6.56
C LEU A 270 5.84 -1.74 -7.19
N THR A 271 5.05 -1.33 -8.17
CA THR A 271 4.41 -2.23 -9.12
C THR A 271 5.34 -2.38 -10.31
N ALA A 272 5.81 -3.58 -10.58
CA ALA A 272 6.56 -3.87 -11.80
C ALA A 272 5.61 -3.92 -13.00
N ILE A 273 5.91 -3.19 -14.07
CA ILE A 273 5.21 -3.29 -15.35
C ILE A 273 5.87 -4.39 -16.19
N GLY A 274 5.05 -5.12 -16.96
CA GLY A 274 5.48 -6.16 -17.88
C GLY A 274 5.21 -7.58 -17.37
N ASP A 275 5.41 -8.55 -18.26
CA ASP A 275 5.04 -9.94 -18.01
C ASP A 275 6.08 -10.70 -17.17
N ASP A 276 7.33 -10.25 -17.18
CA ASP A 276 8.43 -10.86 -16.41
C ASP A 276 8.69 -10.07 -15.11
N TRP A 277 7.81 -10.26 -14.13
CA TRP A 277 7.98 -9.64 -12.81
C TRP A 277 9.22 -10.16 -12.08
N HIS A 278 9.65 -11.40 -12.33
CA HIS A 278 10.87 -11.97 -11.73
C HIS A 278 12.12 -11.19 -12.12
N ALA A 279 12.29 -10.90 -13.41
CA ALA A 279 13.41 -10.08 -13.90
C ALA A 279 13.31 -8.66 -13.33
N GLN A 280 12.13 -8.06 -13.35
CA GLN A 280 11.94 -6.70 -12.82
C GLN A 280 12.25 -6.61 -11.33
N TRP A 281 11.83 -7.56 -10.51
CA TRP A 281 12.13 -7.54 -9.08
C TRP A 281 13.63 -7.69 -8.77
N LYS A 282 14.38 -8.44 -9.60
CA LYS A 282 15.85 -8.50 -9.50
C LYS A 282 16.48 -7.13 -9.74
N LEU A 283 16.06 -6.43 -10.79
CA LEU A 283 16.58 -5.09 -11.11
C LEU A 283 16.19 -4.07 -10.02
N ILE A 284 14.97 -4.14 -9.50
CA ILE A 284 14.53 -3.29 -8.37
C ILE A 284 15.38 -3.58 -7.12
N ALA A 285 15.64 -4.83 -6.81
CA ALA A 285 16.49 -5.20 -5.68
C ALA A 285 17.95 -4.75 -5.87
N GLU A 286 18.50 -4.88 -7.08
CA GLU A 286 19.81 -4.33 -7.43
C GLU A 286 19.86 -2.82 -7.21
N ALA A 287 18.87 -2.08 -7.70
CA ALA A 287 18.76 -0.64 -7.45
C ALA A 287 18.68 -0.31 -5.95
N ALA A 288 17.94 -1.10 -5.16
CA ALA A 288 17.82 -0.90 -3.72
C ALA A 288 19.17 -1.09 -2.99
N THR A 289 20.03 -2.02 -3.43
CA THR A 289 21.37 -2.21 -2.82
C THR A 289 22.33 -1.06 -3.07
N LEU A 290 22.06 -0.21 -4.07
CA LEU A 290 22.87 0.97 -4.37
C LEU A 290 22.55 2.20 -3.49
N LEU A 291 21.55 2.08 -2.60
CA LEU A 291 21.18 3.14 -1.64
C LEU A 291 22.02 3.09 -0.35
N ASP A 292 22.66 1.98 -0.08
CA ASP A 292 23.54 1.74 1.08
C ASP A 292 24.98 2.17 0.70
#